data_f831f2de13eb201990febf2a25893a1c
#
_entry.id   f831f2de13eb201990febf2a25893a1c
#
_cell.length_a   1.000
_cell.length_b   1.000
_cell.length_c   1.000
_cell.angle_alpha   90.00
_cell.angle_beta   90.00
_cell.angle_gamma   90.00
#
_symmetry.space_group_name_H-M   'P 1'
#
loop_
_entity.id
_entity.type
_entity.pdbx_description
1 polymer ?
#
loop_
_entity_poly.entity_id
_entity_poly.type
_entity_poly.pdbx_seq_one_letter_code
_entity_poly.pdbx_strand_id
1 'polypeptide(L)'
;MTSLLANHHLSVSLVVFLVAAALIGVFGVRMTYLARDLALATGLGEAVVGAVLIGATTSLSGIIASATAAWHGQASLAVSNSLGGIAAQTLFLVLGDALYRKSNLEFAAASVENLMMSVQLMVLLCILFIAFTVPGLSVFSVHPLSLLLILAYVFMVKLLVDTHEKPMWLPRMSRGTVREGRPRRKRGPRGHATSRLMLAFAACAAVVALAGWMMAGSGMVIVERTGLSAGIVGGIFIAVATSLPELVVAVTAIRAGALTLAVGDIVGGNAFDTLFVAISDIFYRDGPIYSAIADTERVWLGSAMLMNSVLLMGLMYRERRGIANIGMESALILVVYVVTVGYLAGGT
;
A
#
# COMPACT_ATOMS: atom_id res chain seq x y z
N MET A 1 -10.73 26.00 1.88
CA MET A 1 -11.06 24.80 2.68
C MET A 1 -10.39 24.83 4.04
N THR A 2 -9.14 25.22 4.13
CA THR A 2 -8.44 25.45 5.41
C THR A 2 -9.25 26.37 6.36
N SER A 3 -9.94 27.40 5.84
CA SER A 3 -10.79 28.29 6.65
C SER A 3 -12.09 27.64 7.17
N LEU A 4 -12.64 26.65 6.47
CA LEU A 4 -13.82 25.92 6.94
C LEU A 4 -13.48 24.86 7.99
N LEU A 5 -12.29 24.22 7.89
CA LEU A 5 -11.84 23.21 8.85
C LEU A 5 -11.06 23.83 10.03
N ALA A 6 -10.36 24.93 9.83
CA ALA A 6 -9.58 25.61 10.88
C ALA A 6 -10.43 26.10 12.08
N ASN A 7 -11.74 26.30 11.90
CA ASN A 7 -12.66 26.66 12.98
C ASN A 7 -13.32 25.45 13.69
N HIS A 8 -13.04 24.21 13.26
CA HIS A 8 -13.63 23.04 13.90
C HIS A 8 -12.85 22.63 15.15
N HIS A 9 -13.60 22.27 16.20
CA HIS A 9 -13.05 21.66 17.40
C HIS A 9 -12.34 20.33 17.04
N LEU A 10 -11.26 20.00 17.73
CA LEU A 10 -10.52 18.73 17.54
C LEU A 10 -11.47 17.51 17.53
N SER A 11 -12.50 17.53 18.38
CA SER A 11 -13.52 16.46 18.44
C SER A 11 -14.25 16.24 17.10
N VAL A 12 -14.58 17.32 16.40
CA VAL A 12 -15.23 17.22 15.07
C VAL A 12 -14.28 16.62 14.06
N SER A 13 -13.01 17.04 14.05
CA SER A 13 -12.00 16.48 13.14
C SER A 13 -11.71 15.00 13.41
N LEU A 14 -11.71 14.58 14.68
CA LEU A 14 -11.59 13.17 15.04
C LEU A 14 -12.81 12.36 14.55
N VAL A 15 -14.03 12.89 14.71
CA VAL A 15 -15.23 12.22 14.19
C VAL A 15 -15.19 12.12 12.66
N VAL A 16 -14.82 13.20 11.96
CA VAL A 16 -14.65 13.20 10.50
C VAL A 16 -13.61 12.17 10.07
N PHE A 17 -12.49 12.09 10.77
CA PHE A 17 -11.43 11.11 10.52
C PHE A 17 -11.96 9.67 10.66
N LEU A 18 -12.65 9.37 11.75
CA LEU A 18 -13.22 8.02 11.99
C LEU A 18 -14.30 7.66 10.97
N VAL A 19 -15.17 8.62 10.61
CA VAL A 19 -16.17 8.42 9.54
C VAL A 19 -15.49 8.15 8.20
N ALA A 20 -14.47 8.93 7.85
CA ALA A 20 -13.69 8.72 6.62
C ALA A 20 -13.03 7.35 6.62
N ALA A 21 -12.40 6.92 7.73
CA ALA A 21 -11.81 5.58 7.86
C ALA A 21 -12.85 4.47 7.68
N ALA A 22 -14.03 4.60 8.27
CA ALA A 22 -15.11 3.64 8.10
C ALA A 22 -15.62 3.58 6.65
N LEU A 23 -15.77 4.74 5.98
CA LEU A 23 -16.14 4.79 4.57
C LEU A 23 -15.08 4.13 3.68
N ILE A 24 -13.80 4.40 3.91
CA ILE A 24 -12.68 3.75 3.19
C ILE A 24 -12.73 2.24 3.40
N GLY A 25 -12.86 1.76 4.63
CA GLY A 25 -12.92 0.33 4.94
C GLY A 25 -14.10 -0.36 4.23
N VAL A 26 -15.30 0.20 4.29
CA VAL A 26 -16.50 -0.41 3.72
C VAL A 26 -16.51 -0.32 2.18
N PHE A 27 -16.33 0.88 1.64
CA PHE A 27 -16.47 1.12 0.20
C PHE A 27 -15.21 0.71 -0.58
N GLY A 28 -14.01 0.80 0.02
CA GLY A 28 -12.77 0.30 -0.55
C GLY A 28 -12.80 -1.22 -0.76
N VAL A 29 -13.20 -1.97 0.26
CA VAL A 29 -13.40 -3.43 0.15
C VAL A 29 -14.44 -3.76 -0.93
N ARG A 30 -15.58 -3.07 -0.94
CA ARG A 30 -16.61 -3.28 -1.96
C ARG A 30 -16.10 -2.98 -3.37
N MET A 31 -15.31 -1.92 -3.52
CA MET A 31 -14.69 -1.51 -4.77
C MET A 31 -13.73 -2.58 -5.30
N THR A 32 -12.96 -3.25 -4.42
CA THR A 32 -12.07 -4.35 -4.78
C THR A 32 -12.85 -5.55 -5.39
N TYR A 33 -13.98 -5.94 -4.78
CA TYR A 33 -14.82 -6.99 -5.36
C TYR A 33 -15.39 -6.58 -6.71
N LEU A 34 -15.85 -5.33 -6.86
CA LEU A 34 -16.36 -4.80 -8.13
C LEU A 34 -15.27 -4.74 -9.21
N ALA A 35 -14.03 -4.38 -8.85
CA ALA A 35 -12.87 -4.39 -9.75
C ALA A 35 -12.61 -5.80 -10.29
N ARG A 36 -12.63 -6.81 -9.41
CA ARG A 36 -12.50 -8.23 -9.80
C ARG A 36 -13.59 -8.67 -10.76
N ASP A 37 -14.85 -8.32 -10.46
CA ASP A 37 -15.98 -8.69 -11.31
C ASP A 37 -15.92 -7.99 -12.69
N LEU A 38 -15.48 -6.72 -12.73
CA LEU A 38 -15.22 -5.97 -13.96
C LEU A 38 -14.12 -6.61 -14.79
N ALA A 39 -13.05 -7.05 -14.15
CA ALA A 39 -11.96 -7.76 -14.78
C ALA A 39 -12.43 -9.03 -15.49
N LEU A 40 -13.23 -9.83 -14.81
CA LEU A 40 -13.83 -11.04 -15.37
C LEU A 40 -14.80 -10.74 -16.50
N ALA A 41 -15.55 -9.63 -16.39
CA ALA A 41 -16.53 -9.22 -17.40
C ALA A 41 -15.88 -8.67 -18.68
N THR A 42 -14.77 -7.95 -18.57
CA THR A 42 -14.05 -7.31 -19.68
C THR A 42 -13.07 -8.24 -20.37
N GLY A 43 -12.68 -9.34 -19.71
CA GLY A 43 -11.69 -10.28 -20.24
C GLY A 43 -10.25 -9.76 -20.21
N LEU A 44 -9.98 -8.67 -19.46
CA LEU A 44 -8.65 -8.22 -19.18
C LEU A 44 -7.89 -9.35 -18.45
N GLY A 45 -6.69 -9.68 -18.89
CA GLY A 45 -5.90 -10.79 -18.36
C GLY A 45 -5.74 -10.69 -16.83
N GLU A 46 -5.88 -11.83 -16.13
CA GLU A 46 -5.89 -11.90 -14.65
C GLU A 46 -4.65 -11.26 -14.00
N ALA A 47 -3.49 -11.36 -14.62
CA ALA A 47 -2.25 -10.80 -14.10
C ALA A 47 -2.21 -9.25 -14.15
N VAL A 48 -2.67 -8.65 -15.25
CA VAL A 48 -2.72 -7.18 -15.41
C VAL A 48 -3.79 -6.58 -14.51
N VAL A 49 -4.91 -7.26 -14.41
CA VAL A 49 -6.04 -6.81 -13.60
C VAL A 49 -5.75 -6.96 -12.11
N GLY A 50 -5.13 -8.08 -11.69
CA GLY A 50 -4.77 -8.27 -10.30
C GLY A 50 -3.76 -7.24 -9.82
N ALA A 51 -2.63 -7.10 -10.51
CA ALA A 51 -1.56 -6.23 -10.06
C ALA A 51 -1.85 -4.72 -10.21
N VAL A 52 -2.55 -4.31 -11.26
CA VAL A 52 -2.76 -2.88 -11.55
C VAL A 52 -4.12 -2.37 -11.10
N LEU A 53 -5.20 -3.06 -11.49
CA LEU A 53 -6.54 -2.56 -11.20
C LEU A 53 -6.92 -2.74 -9.73
N ILE A 54 -6.59 -3.87 -9.13
CA ILE A 54 -6.87 -4.11 -7.70
C ILE A 54 -5.99 -3.19 -6.85
N GLY A 55 -4.67 -3.16 -7.10
CA GLY A 55 -3.76 -2.26 -6.39
C GLY A 55 -4.19 -0.79 -6.50
N ALA A 56 -4.45 -0.27 -7.70
CA ALA A 56 -4.93 1.09 -7.88
C ALA A 56 -6.29 1.36 -7.20
N THR A 57 -7.12 0.32 -7.09
CA THR A 57 -8.46 0.40 -6.48
C THR A 57 -8.36 0.51 -4.96
N THR A 58 -7.55 -0.32 -4.31
CA THR A 58 -7.36 -0.30 -2.86
C THR A 58 -6.63 0.96 -2.41
N SER A 59 -5.63 1.39 -3.19
CA SER A 59 -4.78 2.54 -2.89
C SER A 59 -5.40 3.91 -3.25
N LEU A 60 -6.63 3.96 -3.80
CA LEU A 60 -7.25 5.23 -4.25
C LEU A 60 -7.40 6.25 -3.12
N SER A 61 -7.80 5.80 -1.92
CA SER A 61 -7.93 6.68 -0.75
C SER A 61 -6.59 7.29 -0.33
N GLY A 62 -5.52 6.49 -0.36
CA GLY A 62 -4.16 6.91 -0.04
C GLY A 62 -3.61 7.93 -1.04
N ILE A 63 -3.82 7.69 -2.36
CA ILE A 63 -3.44 8.66 -3.40
C ILE A 63 -4.13 10.00 -3.17
N ILE A 64 -5.44 10.01 -2.98
CA ILE A 64 -6.22 11.26 -2.80
C ILE A 64 -5.81 11.96 -1.51
N ALA A 65 -5.59 11.21 -0.42
CA ALA A 65 -5.12 11.80 0.85
C ALA A 65 -3.74 12.44 0.68
N SER A 66 -2.76 11.72 0.08
CA SER A 66 -1.40 12.23 -0.14
C SER A 66 -1.39 13.42 -1.11
N ALA A 67 -2.09 13.34 -2.24
CA ALA A 67 -2.17 14.44 -3.21
C ALA A 67 -2.84 15.69 -2.59
N THR A 68 -3.88 15.50 -1.77
CA THR A 68 -4.55 16.61 -1.06
C THR A 68 -3.62 17.26 -0.05
N ALA A 69 -2.89 16.48 0.76
CA ALA A 69 -1.93 17.00 1.72
C ALA A 69 -0.80 17.77 1.00
N ALA A 70 -0.25 17.22 -0.07
CA ALA A 70 0.78 17.85 -0.89
C ALA A 70 0.30 19.17 -1.50
N TRP A 71 -0.92 19.22 -2.05
CA TRP A 71 -1.52 20.44 -2.59
C TRP A 71 -1.64 21.56 -1.56
N HIS A 72 -1.81 21.23 -0.28
CA HIS A 72 -1.87 22.18 0.82
C HIS A 72 -0.51 22.44 1.49
N GLY A 73 0.60 22.07 0.84
CA GLY A 73 1.96 22.32 1.35
C GLY A 73 2.39 21.35 2.48
N GLN A 74 1.61 20.30 2.77
CA GLN A 74 1.90 19.35 3.84
C GLN A 74 2.70 18.16 3.32
N ALA A 75 3.94 18.43 2.88
CA ALA A 75 4.83 17.42 2.28
C ALA A 75 5.06 16.21 3.20
N SER A 76 5.35 16.46 4.47
CA SER A 76 5.60 15.42 5.46
C SER A 76 4.39 14.51 5.66
N LEU A 77 3.18 15.08 5.75
CA LEU A 77 1.93 14.32 5.86
C LEU A 77 1.70 13.42 4.64
N ALA A 78 1.95 13.95 3.43
CA ALA A 78 1.76 13.24 2.16
C ALA A 78 2.72 12.07 1.99
N VAL A 79 4.02 12.31 2.21
CA VAL A 79 5.08 11.30 2.02
C VAL A 79 5.01 10.24 3.11
N SER A 80 4.76 10.65 4.38
CA SER A 80 4.62 9.69 5.48
C SER A 80 3.39 8.80 5.32
N ASN A 81 2.27 9.28 4.74
CA ASN A 81 1.13 8.42 4.42
C ASN A 81 1.53 7.28 3.46
N SER A 82 2.32 7.56 2.42
CA SER A 82 2.83 6.54 1.50
C SER A 82 3.74 5.52 2.21
N LEU A 83 4.82 6.00 2.83
CA LEU A 83 5.86 5.15 3.40
C LEU A 83 5.39 4.40 4.66
N GLY A 84 4.60 5.07 5.51
CA GLY A 84 3.94 4.47 6.66
C GLY A 84 2.88 3.44 6.24
N GLY A 85 2.19 3.67 5.11
CA GLY A 85 1.27 2.71 4.48
C GLY A 85 1.99 1.41 4.10
N ILE A 86 3.13 1.51 3.41
CA ILE A 86 3.98 0.36 3.06
C ILE A 86 4.40 -0.41 4.32
N ALA A 87 4.81 0.28 5.37
CA ALA A 87 5.18 -0.35 6.63
C ALA A 87 3.97 -1.01 7.33
N ALA A 88 2.82 -0.33 7.41
CA ALA A 88 1.61 -0.86 8.03
C ALA A 88 1.06 -2.09 7.27
N GLN A 89 1.03 -2.04 5.94
CA GLN A 89 0.59 -3.17 5.11
C GLN A 89 1.54 -4.36 5.25
N THR A 90 2.84 -4.14 5.31
CA THR A 90 3.81 -5.21 5.58
C THR A 90 3.57 -5.82 6.98
N LEU A 91 3.22 -5.00 7.98
CA LEU A 91 2.82 -5.51 9.31
C LEU A 91 1.53 -6.34 9.25
N PHE A 92 0.61 -6.09 8.30
CA PHE A 92 -0.60 -6.91 8.15
C PHE A 92 -0.30 -8.37 7.79
N LEU A 93 0.85 -8.65 7.15
CA LEU A 93 1.31 -10.02 6.91
C LEU A 93 1.66 -10.74 8.21
N VAL A 94 2.18 -10.03 9.22
CA VAL A 94 2.41 -10.61 10.56
C VAL A 94 1.10 -11.04 11.20
N LEU A 95 0.03 -10.22 11.07
CA LEU A 95 -1.31 -10.61 11.51
C LEU A 95 -1.81 -11.83 10.73
N GLY A 96 -1.51 -11.86 9.42
CA GLY A 96 -1.81 -12.99 8.54
C GLY A 96 -1.13 -14.28 8.96
N ASP A 97 0.15 -14.21 9.29
CA ASP A 97 0.95 -15.35 9.76
C ASP A 97 0.40 -15.88 11.11
N ALA A 98 0.08 -14.99 12.03
CA ALA A 98 -0.56 -15.37 13.31
C ALA A 98 -1.94 -16.04 13.13
N LEU A 99 -2.69 -15.70 12.09
CA LEU A 99 -3.98 -16.29 11.75
C LEU A 99 -3.83 -17.65 11.04
N TYR A 100 -2.75 -17.84 10.28
CA TYR A 100 -2.49 -19.07 9.52
C TYR A 100 -1.68 -20.08 10.34
N ARG A 101 -2.37 -20.99 11.04
CA ARG A 101 -1.75 -21.91 12.02
C ARG A 101 -1.12 -23.18 11.43
N LYS A 102 -1.16 -23.40 10.11
CA LYS A 102 -0.67 -24.64 9.49
C LYS A 102 0.85 -24.66 9.26
N SER A 103 1.41 -23.52 8.91
CA SER A 103 2.84 -23.25 8.71
C SER A 103 3.05 -21.74 8.70
N ASN A 104 4.28 -21.24 8.69
CA ASN A 104 4.53 -19.82 8.47
C ASN A 104 3.97 -19.39 7.11
N LEU A 105 3.45 -18.17 7.05
CA LEU A 105 2.81 -17.62 5.85
C LEU A 105 3.79 -17.57 4.67
N GLU A 106 5.02 -17.11 4.90
CA GLU A 106 6.08 -16.99 3.90
C GLU A 106 6.50 -18.36 3.33
N PHE A 107 6.51 -19.39 4.18
CA PHE A 107 6.75 -20.77 3.73
C PHE A 107 5.68 -21.23 2.73
N ALA A 108 4.44 -20.98 3.05
CA ALA A 108 3.29 -21.45 2.27
C ALA A 108 3.04 -20.62 1.01
N ALA A 109 3.29 -19.30 1.07
CA ALA A 109 3.04 -18.33 0.01
C ALA A 109 4.23 -18.09 -0.93
N ALA A 110 5.34 -18.82 -0.75
CA ALA A 110 6.52 -18.63 -1.60
C ALA A 110 6.21 -18.95 -3.06
N SER A 111 6.29 -17.94 -3.92
CA SER A 111 6.13 -18.03 -5.37
C SER A 111 7.17 -17.15 -6.06
N VAL A 112 7.41 -17.39 -7.35
CA VAL A 112 8.33 -16.55 -8.12
C VAL A 112 7.80 -15.13 -8.25
N GLU A 113 6.48 -14.99 -8.36
CA GLU A 113 5.79 -13.70 -8.46
C GLU A 113 6.00 -12.87 -7.19
N ASN A 114 5.81 -13.45 -6.00
CA ASN A 114 6.00 -12.76 -4.73
C ASN A 114 7.45 -12.35 -4.49
N LEU A 115 8.41 -13.20 -4.89
CA LEU A 115 9.84 -12.84 -4.85
C LEU A 115 10.14 -11.69 -5.80
N MET A 116 9.64 -11.76 -7.05
CA MET A 116 9.84 -10.70 -8.04
C MET A 116 9.23 -9.38 -7.56
N MET A 117 8.00 -9.38 -7.04
CA MET A 117 7.35 -8.17 -6.51
C MET A 117 8.13 -7.57 -5.33
N SER A 118 8.66 -8.39 -4.41
CA SER A 118 9.47 -7.90 -3.29
C SER A 118 10.78 -7.25 -3.77
N VAL A 119 11.44 -7.84 -4.79
CA VAL A 119 12.63 -7.23 -5.42
C VAL A 119 12.25 -5.91 -6.12
N GLN A 120 11.14 -5.89 -6.85
CA GLN A 120 10.64 -4.70 -7.53
C GLN A 120 10.33 -3.58 -6.54
N LEU A 121 9.63 -3.88 -5.44
CA LEU A 121 9.38 -2.92 -4.37
C LEU A 121 10.70 -2.36 -3.83
N MET A 122 11.72 -3.20 -3.60
CA MET A 122 13.02 -2.74 -3.14
C MET A 122 13.66 -1.76 -4.13
N VAL A 123 13.60 -2.03 -5.44
CA VAL A 123 14.12 -1.11 -6.47
C VAL A 123 13.39 0.23 -6.42
N LEU A 124 12.05 0.23 -6.27
CA LEU A 124 11.26 1.48 -6.17
C LEU A 124 11.63 2.28 -4.91
N LEU A 125 11.77 1.60 -3.75
CA LEU A 125 12.23 2.24 -2.51
C LEU A 125 13.67 2.79 -2.64
N CYS A 126 14.56 2.11 -3.37
CA CYS A 126 15.91 2.62 -3.67
C CYS A 126 15.86 3.89 -4.56
N ILE A 127 14.95 3.97 -5.53
CA ILE A 127 14.75 5.20 -6.32
C ILE A 127 14.31 6.35 -5.41
N LEU A 128 13.38 6.11 -4.48
CA LEU A 128 12.98 7.10 -3.48
C LEU A 128 14.15 7.49 -2.57
N PHE A 129 14.95 6.52 -2.12
CA PHE A 129 16.14 6.78 -1.32
C PHE A 129 17.11 7.72 -2.05
N ILE A 130 17.38 7.47 -3.34
CA ILE A 130 18.24 8.35 -4.15
C ILE A 130 17.61 9.74 -4.26
N ALA A 131 16.29 9.85 -4.51
CA ALA A 131 15.60 11.13 -4.56
C ALA A 131 15.73 11.92 -3.25
N PHE A 132 15.69 11.24 -2.11
CA PHE A 132 15.90 11.86 -0.78
C PHE A 132 17.34 12.35 -0.54
N THR A 133 18.33 11.81 -1.27
CA THR A 133 19.74 12.25 -1.17
C THR A 133 20.06 13.42 -2.09
N VAL A 134 19.29 13.64 -3.14
CA VAL A 134 19.47 14.74 -4.11
C VAL A 134 18.19 15.57 -4.28
N PRO A 135 17.62 16.09 -3.18
CA PRO A 135 16.25 16.62 -3.16
C PRO A 135 16.04 17.89 -3.99
N GLY A 136 17.11 18.62 -4.29
CA GLY A 136 17.05 19.91 -5.00
C GLY A 136 16.93 19.81 -6.51
N LEU A 137 17.01 18.62 -7.10
CA LEU A 137 16.83 18.46 -8.56
C LEU A 137 15.36 18.68 -8.92
N SER A 138 15.09 19.59 -9.84
CA SER A 138 13.73 19.83 -10.33
C SER A 138 13.68 20.19 -11.80
N VAL A 139 12.62 19.73 -12.47
CA VAL A 139 12.24 20.14 -13.82
C VAL A 139 10.75 20.50 -13.76
N PHE A 140 10.39 21.75 -14.01
CA PHE A 140 9.03 22.27 -13.84
C PHE A 140 8.43 22.02 -12.43
N SER A 141 9.24 22.23 -11.39
CA SER A 141 8.91 22.00 -9.98
C SER A 141 8.67 20.53 -9.58
N VAL A 142 8.89 19.57 -10.48
CA VAL A 142 8.79 18.13 -10.23
C VAL A 142 10.19 17.52 -10.25
N HIS A 143 10.45 16.60 -9.35
CA HIS A 143 11.73 15.89 -9.30
C HIS A 143 11.83 14.85 -10.43
N PRO A 144 12.93 14.78 -11.21
CA PRO A 144 13.05 13.83 -12.32
C PRO A 144 12.89 12.35 -11.89
N LEU A 145 13.28 12.00 -10.67
CA LEU A 145 13.13 10.65 -10.15
C LEU A 145 11.67 10.28 -9.87
N SER A 146 10.74 11.23 -9.71
CA SER A 146 9.31 10.95 -9.65
C SER A 146 8.81 10.38 -10.99
N LEU A 147 9.26 10.92 -12.11
CA LEU A 147 8.96 10.35 -13.43
C LEU A 147 9.61 8.98 -13.60
N LEU A 148 10.89 8.84 -13.20
CA LEU A 148 11.58 7.55 -13.25
C LEU A 148 10.85 6.50 -12.41
N LEU A 149 10.33 6.85 -11.22
CA LEU A 149 9.57 5.95 -10.35
C LEU A 149 8.31 5.43 -11.05
N ILE A 150 7.54 6.31 -11.70
CA ILE A 150 6.36 5.94 -12.47
C ILE A 150 6.74 5.00 -13.63
N LEU A 151 7.76 5.36 -14.41
CA LEU A 151 8.22 4.54 -15.53
C LEU A 151 8.76 3.19 -15.08
N ALA A 152 9.51 3.15 -13.98
CA ALA A 152 10.01 1.92 -13.37
C ALA A 152 8.86 1.02 -12.93
N TYR A 153 7.84 1.57 -12.27
CA TYR A 153 6.65 0.81 -11.87
C TYR A 153 5.95 0.18 -13.08
N VAL A 154 5.67 0.96 -14.14
CA VAL A 154 5.03 0.45 -15.35
C VAL A 154 5.86 -0.65 -16.01
N PHE A 155 7.19 -0.47 -16.09
CA PHE A 155 8.10 -1.48 -16.61
C PHE A 155 8.08 -2.77 -15.76
N MET A 156 8.04 -2.62 -14.43
CA MET A 156 8.00 -3.75 -13.50
C MET A 156 6.71 -4.55 -13.58
N VAL A 157 5.56 -3.90 -13.81
CA VAL A 157 4.30 -4.60 -14.09
C VAL A 157 4.43 -5.49 -15.32
N LYS A 158 5.08 -5.01 -16.39
CA LYS A 158 5.34 -5.83 -17.59
C LYS A 158 6.23 -7.02 -17.26
N LEU A 159 7.33 -6.81 -16.51
CA LEU A 159 8.23 -7.90 -16.11
C LEU A 159 7.51 -8.97 -15.27
N LEU A 160 6.58 -8.55 -14.41
CA LEU A 160 5.79 -9.48 -13.59
C LEU A 160 4.90 -10.36 -14.47
N VAL A 161 4.25 -9.79 -15.48
CA VAL A 161 3.43 -10.54 -16.46
C VAL A 161 4.29 -11.54 -17.22
N ASP A 162 5.44 -11.11 -17.74
CA ASP A 162 6.38 -11.99 -18.47
C ASP A 162 6.90 -13.13 -17.58
N THR A 163 7.19 -12.84 -16.31
CA THR A 163 7.65 -13.83 -15.31
C THR A 163 6.56 -14.87 -15.00
N HIS A 164 5.29 -14.44 -14.92
CA HIS A 164 4.16 -15.35 -14.71
C HIS A 164 3.95 -16.29 -15.89
N GLU A 165 4.09 -15.79 -17.12
CA GLU A 165 3.88 -16.60 -18.34
C GLU A 165 5.02 -17.59 -18.59
N LYS A 166 6.28 -17.18 -18.34
CA LYS A 166 7.49 -17.94 -18.66
C LYS A 166 8.52 -17.88 -17.52
N PRO A 167 8.23 -18.49 -16.36
CA PRO A 167 9.16 -18.45 -15.24
C PRO A 167 10.45 -19.20 -15.57
N MET A 168 11.60 -18.53 -15.46
CA MET A 168 12.93 -19.15 -15.62
C MET A 168 13.42 -19.80 -14.33
N TRP A 169 12.79 -19.51 -13.20
CA TRP A 169 13.09 -20.07 -11.89
C TRP A 169 11.79 -20.34 -11.14
N LEU A 170 11.73 -21.45 -10.41
CA LEU A 170 10.57 -21.81 -9.60
C LEU A 170 11.01 -22.25 -8.20
N PRO A 171 10.29 -21.85 -7.15
CA PRO A 171 10.57 -22.35 -5.80
C PRO A 171 10.29 -23.86 -5.73
N ARG A 172 11.12 -24.59 -4.97
CA ARG A 172 10.89 -26.02 -4.74
C ARG A 172 9.56 -26.22 -4.01
N MET A 173 8.68 -26.99 -4.63
CA MET A 173 7.40 -27.34 -4.04
C MET A 173 7.58 -28.35 -2.90
N SER A 174 6.97 -28.09 -1.75
CA SER A 174 6.95 -28.93 -0.58
C SER A 174 5.51 -29.25 -0.14
N ARG A 175 5.32 -30.22 0.77
CA ARG A 175 3.96 -30.58 1.26
C ARG A 175 3.19 -29.44 1.91
N GLY A 176 3.84 -28.39 2.36
CA GLY A 176 3.19 -27.21 2.98
C GLY A 176 3.07 -26.02 2.04
N THR A 177 3.66 -26.06 0.81
CA THR A 177 3.49 -25.01 -0.19
C THR A 177 2.12 -25.12 -0.81
N VAL A 178 1.33 -24.06 -0.72
CA VAL A 178 0.00 -24.01 -1.33
C VAL A 178 0.15 -23.70 -2.81
N ARG A 179 -0.24 -24.64 -3.68
CA ARG A 179 -0.33 -24.39 -5.12
C ARG A 179 -1.72 -23.87 -5.41
N GLU A 180 -1.82 -22.60 -5.72
CA GLU A 180 -3.08 -22.05 -6.19
C GLU A 180 -3.38 -22.65 -7.56
N GLY A 181 -4.53 -23.35 -7.67
CA GLY A 181 -5.01 -23.86 -8.95
C GLY A 181 -5.34 -22.66 -9.85
N ARG A 182 -5.02 -22.76 -11.15
CA ARG A 182 -5.45 -21.75 -12.13
C ARG A 182 -6.95 -21.49 -11.92
N PRO A 183 -7.35 -20.21 -11.66
CA PRO A 183 -8.76 -19.90 -11.51
C PRO A 183 -9.54 -20.45 -12.70
N ARG A 184 -10.60 -21.20 -12.45
CA ARG A 184 -11.49 -21.63 -13.51
C ARG A 184 -12.10 -20.37 -14.12
N ARG A 185 -11.82 -20.12 -15.38
CA ARG A 185 -12.36 -19.02 -16.19
C ARG A 185 -13.88 -19.04 -16.15
N LYS A 186 -14.49 -18.47 -15.11
CA LYS A 186 -15.91 -18.18 -15.09
C LYS A 186 -16.13 -16.99 -16.03
N ARG A 187 -16.85 -17.21 -17.13
CA ARG A 187 -17.28 -16.10 -17.98
C ARG A 187 -18.13 -15.14 -17.13
N GLY A 188 -17.64 -13.92 -16.95
CA GLY A 188 -18.38 -12.88 -16.26
C GLY A 188 -19.65 -12.46 -17.01
N PRO A 189 -20.53 -11.69 -16.35
CA PRO A 189 -21.74 -11.15 -16.98
C PRO A 189 -21.38 -10.26 -18.18
N ARG A 190 -22.16 -10.30 -19.24
CA ARG A 190 -21.97 -9.53 -20.48
C ARG A 190 -23.10 -8.52 -20.69
N GLY A 191 -22.82 -7.39 -21.32
CA GLY A 191 -23.81 -6.40 -21.73
C GLY A 191 -24.27 -5.47 -20.61
N HIS A 192 -25.59 -5.29 -20.41
CA HIS A 192 -26.17 -4.37 -19.41
C HIS A 192 -25.71 -4.62 -17.96
N ALA A 193 -25.26 -5.84 -17.65
CA ALA A 193 -24.67 -6.13 -16.34
C ALA A 193 -23.30 -5.46 -16.14
N THR A 194 -22.50 -5.32 -17.21
CA THR A 194 -21.18 -4.66 -17.16
C THR A 194 -21.34 -3.15 -16.91
N SER A 195 -22.32 -2.47 -17.52
CA SER A 195 -22.55 -1.05 -17.27
C SER A 195 -22.99 -0.76 -15.82
N ARG A 196 -23.80 -1.63 -15.22
CA ARG A 196 -24.18 -1.55 -13.81
C ARG A 196 -22.98 -1.74 -12.88
N LEU A 197 -22.08 -2.69 -13.21
CA LEU A 197 -20.83 -2.89 -12.45
C LEU A 197 -19.93 -1.66 -12.54
N MET A 198 -19.76 -1.08 -13.73
CA MET A 198 -18.99 0.15 -13.92
C MET A 198 -19.57 1.32 -13.12
N LEU A 199 -20.89 1.51 -13.12
CA LEU A 199 -21.54 2.56 -12.35
C LEU A 199 -21.37 2.34 -10.84
N ALA A 200 -21.54 1.11 -10.36
CA ALA A 200 -21.34 0.77 -8.95
C ALA A 200 -19.87 0.98 -8.52
N PHE A 201 -18.92 0.60 -9.40
CA PHE A 201 -17.50 0.84 -9.17
C PHE A 201 -17.19 2.34 -9.09
N ALA A 202 -17.68 3.13 -10.06
CA ALA A 202 -17.47 4.57 -10.09
C ALA A 202 -18.10 5.28 -8.85
N ALA A 203 -19.27 4.82 -8.41
CA ALA A 203 -19.91 5.34 -7.20
C ALA A 203 -19.07 5.04 -5.93
N CYS A 204 -18.57 3.81 -5.79
CA CYS A 204 -17.68 3.45 -4.68
C CYS A 204 -16.36 4.25 -4.76
N ALA A 205 -15.77 4.41 -5.95
CA ALA A 205 -14.55 5.20 -6.16
C ALA A 205 -14.76 6.66 -5.75
N ALA A 206 -15.90 7.26 -6.09
CA ALA A 206 -16.23 8.63 -5.69
C ALA A 206 -16.34 8.77 -4.15
N VAL A 207 -16.96 7.80 -3.47
CA VAL A 207 -17.05 7.80 -1.98
C VAL A 207 -15.66 7.65 -1.37
N VAL A 208 -14.83 6.74 -1.87
CA VAL A 208 -13.46 6.50 -1.38
C VAL A 208 -12.58 7.72 -1.62
N ALA A 209 -12.68 8.36 -2.79
CA ALA A 209 -11.95 9.59 -3.09
C ALA A 209 -12.36 10.74 -2.14
N LEU A 210 -13.68 10.93 -1.91
CA LEU A 210 -14.17 11.92 -0.96
C LEU A 210 -13.68 11.63 0.47
N ALA A 211 -13.70 10.37 0.88
CA ALA A 211 -13.21 9.96 2.18
C ALA A 211 -11.69 10.19 2.33
N GLY A 212 -10.87 9.91 1.30
CA GLY A 212 -9.44 10.22 1.27
C GLY A 212 -9.17 11.73 1.42
N TRP A 213 -9.96 12.54 0.75
CA TRP A 213 -9.90 13.99 0.88
C TRP A 213 -10.29 14.48 2.29
N MET A 214 -11.36 13.94 2.88
CA MET A 214 -11.75 14.22 4.27
C MET A 214 -10.67 13.78 5.26
N MET A 215 -10.02 12.65 4.99
CA MET A 215 -8.93 12.10 5.79
C MET A 215 -7.73 13.05 5.84
N ALA A 216 -7.28 13.57 4.69
CA ALA A 216 -6.20 14.54 4.63
C ALA A 216 -6.58 15.83 5.39
N GLY A 217 -7.79 16.36 5.15
CA GLY A 217 -8.26 17.57 5.82
C GLY A 217 -8.32 17.42 7.34
N SER A 218 -8.88 16.33 7.84
CA SER A 218 -8.93 16.05 9.28
C SER A 218 -7.55 15.77 9.88
N GLY A 219 -6.67 15.10 9.14
CA GLY A 219 -5.27 14.87 9.52
C GLY A 219 -4.49 16.18 9.74
N MET A 220 -4.63 17.14 8.83
CA MET A 220 -4.01 18.47 8.97
C MET A 220 -4.48 19.19 10.24
N VAL A 221 -5.78 19.14 10.55
CA VAL A 221 -6.31 19.74 11.79
C VAL A 221 -5.81 19.00 13.04
N ILE A 222 -5.71 17.67 12.99
CA ILE A 222 -5.15 16.88 14.09
C ILE A 222 -3.71 17.31 14.36
N VAL A 223 -2.85 17.42 13.35
CA VAL A 223 -1.47 17.94 13.46
C VAL A 223 -1.46 19.29 14.14
N GLU A 224 -2.25 20.25 13.65
CA GLU A 224 -2.27 21.62 14.15
C GLU A 224 -2.74 21.72 15.60
N ARG A 225 -3.76 20.93 15.99
CA ARG A 225 -4.39 21.01 17.31
C ARG A 225 -3.76 20.17 18.39
N THR A 226 -3.10 19.07 18.03
CA THR A 226 -2.46 18.16 19.00
C THR A 226 -0.96 18.42 19.17
N GLY A 227 -0.32 19.08 18.19
CA GLY A 227 1.12 19.23 18.13
C GLY A 227 1.86 17.93 17.73
N LEU A 228 1.15 16.86 17.39
CA LEU A 228 1.78 15.65 16.83
C LEU A 228 2.44 15.98 15.51
N SER A 229 3.59 15.35 15.23
CA SER A 229 4.28 15.59 13.96
C SER A 229 3.42 15.10 12.78
N ALA A 230 3.49 15.83 11.65
CA ALA A 230 2.82 15.44 10.42
C ALA A 230 3.24 14.04 9.94
N GLY A 231 4.50 13.67 10.21
CA GLY A 231 5.04 12.35 9.91
C GLY A 231 4.39 11.21 10.72
N ILE A 232 4.02 11.44 11.97
CA ILE A 232 3.28 10.48 12.80
C ILE A 232 1.84 10.39 12.34
N VAL A 233 1.16 11.52 12.16
CA VAL A 233 -0.24 11.53 11.75
C VAL A 233 -0.39 10.90 10.36
N GLY A 234 0.47 11.24 9.41
CA GLY A 234 0.51 10.64 8.07
C GLY A 234 0.88 9.16 8.12
N GLY A 235 2.01 8.83 8.72
CA GLY A 235 2.60 7.50 8.65
C GLY A 235 1.93 6.44 9.54
N ILE A 236 1.14 6.84 10.53
CA ILE A 236 0.42 5.90 11.39
C ILE A 236 -1.08 6.02 11.17
N PHE A 237 -1.67 7.19 11.48
CA PHE A 237 -3.13 7.28 11.51
C PHE A 237 -3.75 7.26 10.12
N ILE A 238 -3.27 8.12 9.18
CA ILE A 238 -3.80 8.15 7.82
C ILE A 238 -3.41 6.86 7.10
N ALA A 239 -2.15 6.45 7.19
CA ALA A 239 -1.63 5.25 6.55
C ALA A 239 -2.43 3.99 6.92
N VAL A 240 -2.65 3.72 8.21
CA VAL A 240 -3.46 2.57 8.66
C VAL A 240 -4.90 2.70 8.17
N ALA A 241 -5.51 3.89 8.28
CA ALA A 241 -6.90 4.09 7.89
C ALA A 241 -7.11 3.92 6.38
N THR A 242 -6.20 4.41 5.55
CA THR A 242 -6.27 4.26 4.08
C THR A 242 -5.96 2.84 3.62
N SER A 243 -5.22 2.05 4.41
CA SER A 243 -4.88 0.66 4.13
C SER A 243 -5.84 -0.38 4.72
N LEU A 244 -6.99 0.05 5.28
CA LEU A 244 -8.01 -0.89 5.77
C LEU A 244 -8.55 -1.84 4.70
N PRO A 245 -8.77 -1.43 3.43
CA PRO A 245 -9.19 -2.34 2.38
C PRO A 245 -8.20 -3.48 2.18
N GLU A 246 -6.90 -3.20 2.12
CA GLU A 246 -5.83 -4.17 1.95
C GLU A 246 -5.81 -5.18 3.11
N LEU A 247 -5.95 -4.70 4.35
CA LEU A 247 -6.05 -5.58 5.52
C LEU A 247 -7.20 -6.58 5.39
N VAL A 248 -8.38 -6.11 5.01
CA VAL A 248 -9.57 -6.98 4.88
C VAL A 248 -9.41 -7.97 3.74
N VAL A 249 -8.87 -7.53 2.60
CA VAL A 249 -8.60 -8.39 1.43
C VAL A 249 -7.58 -9.46 1.79
N ALA A 250 -6.43 -9.09 2.38
CA ALA A 250 -5.39 -10.03 2.79
C ALA A 250 -5.90 -11.05 3.80
N VAL A 251 -6.61 -10.63 4.86
CA VAL A 251 -7.19 -11.54 5.86
C VAL A 251 -8.21 -12.48 5.23
N THR A 252 -9.03 -11.99 4.30
CA THR A 252 -10.02 -12.80 3.58
C THR A 252 -9.34 -13.84 2.69
N ALA A 253 -8.30 -13.46 1.97
CA ALA A 253 -7.51 -14.37 1.12
C ALA A 253 -6.83 -15.46 1.97
N ILE A 254 -6.23 -15.10 3.11
CA ILE A 254 -5.60 -16.06 4.05
C ILE A 254 -6.63 -17.05 4.58
N ARG A 255 -7.81 -16.59 5.02
CA ARG A 255 -8.89 -17.46 5.49
C ARG A 255 -9.42 -18.39 4.40
N ALA A 256 -9.43 -17.94 3.15
CA ALA A 256 -9.78 -18.74 1.99
C ALA A 256 -8.68 -19.73 1.55
N GLY A 257 -7.48 -19.65 2.14
CA GLY A 257 -6.32 -20.48 1.76
C GLY A 257 -5.57 -19.99 0.53
N ALA A 258 -5.88 -18.78 0.04
CA ALA A 258 -5.22 -18.13 -1.10
C ALA A 258 -4.01 -17.31 -0.62
N LEU A 259 -2.98 -18.02 -0.12
CA LEU A 259 -1.87 -17.40 0.61
C LEU A 259 -0.91 -16.62 -0.30
N THR A 260 -0.63 -17.17 -1.49
CA THR A 260 0.20 -16.50 -2.51
C THR A 260 -0.44 -15.19 -2.94
N LEU A 261 -1.78 -15.20 -3.12
CA LEU A 261 -2.55 -14.00 -3.45
C LEU A 261 -2.48 -12.97 -2.31
N ALA A 262 -2.61 -13.39 -1.05
CA ALA A 262 -2.58 -12.47 0.09
C ALA A 262 -1.23 -11.74 0.22
N VAL A 263 -0.11 -12.46 0.08
CA VAL A 263 1.23 -11.85 0.10
C VAL A 263 1.45 -10.99 -1.14
N GLY A 264 1.02 -11.47 -2.31
CA GLY A 264 1.14 -10.73 -3.57
C GLY A 264 0.34 -9.43 -3.59
N ASP A 265 -0.86 -9.43 -3.00
CA ASP A 265 -1.70 -8.23 -2.88
C ASP A 265 -1.03 -7.15 -2.02
N ILE A 266 -0.48 -7.52 -0.87
CA ILE A 266 0.24 -6.59 0.01
C ILE A 266 1.53 -6.08 -0.66
N VAL A 267 2.37 -6.95 -1.20
CA VAL A 267 3.66 -6.51 -1.79
C VAL A 267 3.44 -5.70 -3.07
N GLY A 268 2.46 -6.11 -3.89
CA GLY A 268 2.06 -5.39 -5.10
C GLY A 268 1.43 -4.03 -4.76
N GLY A 269 0.58 -3.97 -3.73
CA GLY A 269 0.00 -2.74 -3.18
C GLY A 269 1.10 -1.80 -2.67
N ASN A 270 2.05 -2.31 -1.88
CA ASN A 270 3.20 -1.54 -1.41
C ASN A 270 4.03 -0.94 -2.57
N ALA A 271 4.24 -1.70 -3.65
CA ALA A 271 4.91 -1.18 -4.83
C ALA A 271 4.12 -0.06 -5.50
N PHE A 272 2.79 -0.17 -5.55
CA PHE A 272 1.91 0.88 -6.05
C PHE A 272 1.93 2.12 -5.13
N ASP A 273 1.96 1.93 -3.81
CA ASP A 273 1.95 3.02 -2.83
C ASP A 273 3.20 3.90 -2.91
N THR A 274 4.32 3.41 -3.46
CA THR A 274 5.49 4.26 -3.76
C THR A 274 5.13 5.39 -4.73
N LEU A 275 4.14 5.18 -5.61
CA LEU A 275 3.67 6.19 -6.56
C LEU A 275 2.97 7.37 -5.89
N PHE A 276 2.47 7.21 -4.64
CA PHE A 276 1.87 8.34 -3.92
C PHE A 276 2.89 9.47 -3.73
N VAL A 277 4.18 9.14 -3.50
CA VAL A 277 5.25 10.14 -3.39
C VAL A 277 5.44 10.86 -4.72
N ALA A 278 5.50 10.12 -5.85
CA ALA A 278 5.64 10.72 -7.17
C ALA A 278 4.43 11.58 -7.55
N ILE A 279 3.20 11.12 -7.25
CA ILE A 279 1.97 11.88 -7.47
C ILE A 279 1.95 13.12 -6.57
N SER A 280 2.33 12.97 -5.29
CA SER A 280 2.41 14.10 -4.36
C SER A 280 3.42 15.16 -4.81
N ASP A 281 4.54 14.76 -5.42
CA ASP A 281 5.53 15.67 -6.00
C ASP A 281 4.93 16.51 -7.13
N ILE A 282 4.05 15.93 -7.96
CA ILE A 282 3.34 16.67 -9.02
C ILE A 282 2.34 17.69 -8.43
N PHE A 283 1.70 17.36 -7.30
CA PHE A 283 0.71 18.24 -6.65
C PHE A 283 1.32 19.25 -5.69
N TYR A 284 2.54 19.04 -5.21
CA TYR A 284 3.26 19.98 -4.35
C TYR A 284 3.72 21.19 -5.16
N ARG A 285 3.47 22.41 -4.67
CA ARG A 285 3.65 23.65 -5.46
C ARG A 285 4.88 24.45 -5.10
N ASP A 286 5.51 24.16 -3.97
CA ASP A 286 6.64 24.94 -3.45
C ASP A 286 8.01 24.37 -3.89
N GLY A 287 8.04 23.63 -5.01
CA GLY A 287 9.22 22.95 -5.56
C GLY A 287 9.11 21.43 -5.47
N PRO A 288 10.22 20.70 -5.62
CA PRO A 288 10.18 19.24 -5.47
C PRO A 288 9.85 18.84 -4.02
N ILE A 289 8.89 17.94 -3.84
CA ILE A 289 8.43 17.53 -2.51
C ILE A 289 9.57 16.96 -1.64
N TYR A 290 10.57 16.36 -2.27
CA TYR A 290 11.75 15.79 -1.61
C TYR A 290 12.61 16.83 -0.85
N SER A 291 12.51 18.12 -1.23
CA SER A 291 13.18 19.21 -0.52
C SER A 291 12.48 19.62 0.78
N ALA A 292 11.22 19.24 0.94
CA ALA A 292 10.36 19.60 2.07
C ALA A 292 10.13 18.46 3.07
N ILE A 293 10.82 17.32 2.90
CA ILE A 293 10.74 16.18 3.83
C ILE A 293 11.64 16.39 5.05
N ALA A 294 11.21 15.79 6.18
CA ALA A 294 11.97 15.76 7.42
C ALA A 294 12.68 14.41 7.63
N ASP A 295 13.35 14.25 8.78
CA ASP A 295 13.99 12.97 9.12
C ASP A 295 12.99 11.85 9.37
N THR A 296 11.76 12.18 9.75
CA THR A 296 10.66 11.23 9.93
C THR A 296 10.41 10.40 8.67
N GLU A 297 10.37 11.03 7.49
CA GLU A 297 10.14 10.34 6.21
C GLU A 297 11.32 9.46 5.83
N ARG A 298 12.55 9.86 6.18
CA ARG A 298 13.76 9.05 5.99
C ARG A 298 13.72 7.79 6.86
N VAL A 299 13.25 7.92 8.10
CA VAL A 299 13.08 6.79 9.02
C VAL A 299 11.99 5.84 8.49
N TRP A 300 10.84 6.35 8.03
CA TRP A 300 9.82 5.54 7.40
C TRP A 300 10.33 4.80 6.16
N LEU A 301 11.10 5.47 5.28
CA LEU A 301 11.69 4.85 4.10
C LEU A 301 12.67 3.72 4.48
N GLY A 302 13.60 3.99 5.40
CA GLY A 302 14.54 2.98 5.88
C GLY A 302 13.84 1.78 6.51
N SER A 303 12.78 2.03 7.30
CA SER A 303 11.98 0.96 7.91
C SER A 303 11.24 0.13 6.86
N ALA A 304 10.61 0.76 5.85
CA ALA A 304 9.95 0.07 4.75
C ALA A 304 10.93 -0.81 3.96
N MET A 305 12.14 -0.28 3.66
CA MET A 305 13.21 -1.04 3.00
C MET A 305 13.64 -2.25 3.83
N LEU A 306 13.84 -2.07 5.14
CA LEU A 306 14.24 -3.13 6.04
C LEU A 306 13.16 -4.19 6.18
N MET A 307 11.89 -3.80 6.39
CA MET A 307 10.76 -4.72 6.52
C MET A 307 10.55 -5.54 5.23
N ASN A 308 10.63 -4.90 4.06
CA ASN A 308 10.54 -5.62 2.78
C ASN A 308 11.75 -6.56 2.56
N SER A 309 12.96 -6.18 2.98
CA SER A 309 14.14 -7.06 2.91
C SER A 309 13.98 -8.29 3.80
N VAL A 310 13.44 -8.12 5.02
CA VAL A 310 13.15 -9.22 5.94
C VAL A 310 12.08 -10.15 5.36
N LEU A 311 11.01 -9.59 4.78
CA LEU A 311 9.98 -10.38 4.10
C LEU A 311 10.56 -11.18 2.93
N LEU A 312 11.37 -10.54 2.07
CA LEU A 312 12.03 -11.20 0.96
C LEU A 312 12.93 -12.35 1.45
N MET A 313 13.71 -12.11 2.51
CA MET A 313 14.53 -13.14 3.14
C MET A 313 13.68 -14.31 3.63
N GLY A 314 12.53 -14.07 4.25
CA GLY A 314 11.59 -15.09 4.71
C GLY A 314 11.02 -15.91 3.56
N LEU A 315 10.59 -15.25 2.48
CA LEU A 315 10.10 -15.91 1.26
C LEU A 315 11.17 -16.80 0.59
N MET A 316 12.47 -16.46 0.75
CA MET A 316 13.59 -17.26 0.23
C MET A 316 14.02 -18.36 1.19
N TYR A 317 14.17 -18.06 2.49
CA TYR A 317 14.61 -19.00 3.53
C TYR A 317 13.56 -20.05 3.82
N ARG A 318 12.28 -19.65 3.84
CA ARG A 318 11.11 -20.54 3.95
C ARG A 318 11.13 -21.37 5.25
N GLU A 319 11.22 -20.71 6.38
CA GLU A 319 11.07 -21.37 7.68
C GLU A 319 9.67 -21.99 7.79
N ARG A 320 9.61 -23.29 8.07
CA ARG A 320 8.32 -24.00 8.10
C ARG A 320 7.48 -23.67 9.32
N ARG A 321 8.11 -23.48 10.48
CA ARG A 321 7.47 -23.14 11.76
C ARG A 321 8.45 -22.35 12.60
N GLY A 322 8.08 -21.17 13.00
CA GLY A 322 8.80 -20.35 13.94
C GLY A 322 8.32 -20.56 15.40
N ILE A 323 8.83 -19.72 16.30
CA ILE A 323 8.48 -19.72 17.73
C ILE A 323 7.04 -19.21 17.88
N ALA A 324 6.22 -19.94 18.64
CA ALA A 324 4.80 -19.64 18.86
C ALA A 324 3.94 -19.59 17.59
N ASN A 325 4.31 -20.32 16.53
CA ASN A 325 3.70 -20.31 15.19
C ASN A 325 3.79 -18.95 14.46
N ILE A 326 4.74 -18.11 14.83
CA ILE A 326 5.07 -16.87 14.11
C ILE A 326 6.45 -17.08 13.50
N GLY A 327 6.61 -16.81 12.20
CA GLY A 327 7.89 -16.87 11.51
C GLY A 327 8.90 -15.89 12.13
N MET A 328 10.19 -16.20 12.05
CA MET A 328 11.26 -15.30 12.50
C MET A 328 11.17 -13.95 11.77
N GLU A 329 10.89 -13.98 10.49
CA GLU A 329 10.67 -12.81 9.65
C GLU A 329 9.48 -11.96 10.13
N SER A 330 8.35 -12.58 10.46
CA SER A 330 7.19 -11.88 11.02
C SER A 330 7.51 -11.21 12.36
N ALA A 331 8.27 -11.89 13.23
CA ALA A 331 8.73 -11.31 14.50
C ALA A 331 9.67 -10.13 14.28
N LEU A 332 10.61 -10.21 13.32
CA LEU A 332 11.51 -9.13 12.97
C LEU A 332 10.76 -7.92 12.37
N ILE A 333 9.79 -8.16 11.48
CA ILE A 333 8.94 -7.10 10.90
C ILE A 333 8.19 -6.36 12.02
N LEU A 334 7.60 -7.09 12.97
CA LEU A 334 6.93 -6.49 14.13
C LEU A 334 7.89 -5.65 14.97
N VAL A 335 9.09 -6.16 15.27
CA VAL A 335 10.10 -5.43 16.03
C VAL A 335 10.51 -4.15 15.30
N VAL A 336 10.81 -4.22 14.00
CA VAL A 336 11.18 -3.03 13.21
C VAL A 336 10.06 -2.00 13.25
N TYR A 337 8.80 -2.40 13.04
CA TYR A 337 7.67 -1.47 13.08
C TYR A 337 7.51 -0.82 14.45
N VAL A 338 7.54 -1.60 15.55
CA VAL A 338 7.39 -1.08 16.91
C VAL A 338 8.53 -0.13 17.28
N VAL A 339 9.78 -0.49 16.93
CA VAL A 339 10.95 0.37 17.15
C VAL A 339 10.83 1.67 16.35
N THR A 340 10.39 1.59 15.08
CA THR A 340 10.16 2.77 14.24
C THR A 340 9.14 3.70 14.86
N VAL A 341 7.97 3.18 15.22
CA VAL A 341 6.90 3.97 15.84
C VAL A 341 7.35 4.54 17.19
N GLY A 342 8.02 3.73 18.02
CA GLY A 342 8.55 4.16 19.31
C GLY A 342 9.59 5.28 19.19
N TYR A 343 10.51 5.18 18.21
CA TYR A 343 11.50 6.21 17.92
C TYR A 343 10.84 7.53 17.49
N LEU A 344 9.90 7.45 16.56
CA LEU A 344 9.20 8.62 16.03
C LEU A 344 8.31 9.29 17.09
N ALA A 345 7.67 8.51 17.97
CA ALA A 345 6.86 9.03 19.06
C ALA A 345 7.70 9.62 20.21
N GLY A 346 8.92 9.12 20.44
CA GLY A 346 9.82 9.62 21.48
C GLY A 346 10.67 10.80 21.06
N GLY A 347 10.80 11.07 19.76
CA GLY A 347 11.57 12.19 19.20
C GLY A 347 10.77 13.48 19.01
N THR A 348 9.48 13.47 19.37
CA THR A 348 8.59 14.64 19.42
C THR A 348 8.46 15.12 20.84
#